data_57da3445aedfc8159a2b3f6fede4b99a
#
_entry.id   57da3445aedfc8159a2b3f6fede4b99a
#
_cell.length_a   1.000
_cell.length_b   1.000
_cell.length_c   1.000
_cell.angle_alpha   90.00
_cell.angle_beta   90.00
_cell.angle_gamma   90.00
#
_symmetry.space_group_name_H-M   'P 1'
#
loop_
_entity.id
_entity.type
_entity.pdbx_description
1 polymer ?
#
loop_
_entity_poly.entity_id
_entity_poly.type
_entity_poly.pdbx_seq_one_letter_code
_entity_poly.pdbx_strand_id
1 'polypeptide(L)'
;SQFPPPLPLREAIARLEAYLVAYPQALVGEVGVDRSFRIREPGRGLTRWQTPLEHQIAVLDAQVQLACRYQRSVSMHSVRAAGVTVAWLERMKASVAGFGEINIDLHSCTLSPETIRLVQQGHPNIFVSFSTAVNLRAGRERLCEQIRACDPERLLCESDWHAWDELASRTNDMVQCVVEVHGHDMP
;
A
#
# COMPACT_ATOMS: atom_id res chain seq x y z
N SER A 1 -29.58 11.94 -2.91
CA SER A 1 -28.26 11.34 -2.98
C SER A 1 -28.38 9.86 -2.60
N GLN A 2 -27.86 8.95 -3.42
CA GLN A 2 -27.88 7.50 -3.14
C GLN A 2 -26.73 7.09 -2.21
N PHE A 3 -25.86 8.02 -1.85
CA PHE A 3 -24.78 7.79 -0.92
C PHE A 3 -25.16 8.18 0.50
N PRO A 4 -24.69 7.45 1.52
CA PRO A 4 -24.85 7.88 2.89
C PRO A 4 -24.17 9.24 3.12
N PRO A 5 -24.58 9.99 4.16
CA PRO A 5 -23.88 11.24 4.48
C PRO A 5 -22.40 10.96 4.78
N PRO A 6 -21.48 11.88 4.43
CA PRO A 6 -20.07 11.70 4.70
C PRO A 6 -19.80 11.61 6.21
N LEU A 7 -18.96 10.67 6.59
CA LEU A 7 -18.50 10.53 7.97
C LEU A 7 -17.42 11.59 8.24
N PRO A 8 -17.52 12.39 9.31
CA PRO A 8 -16.43 13.28 9.69
C PRO A 8 -15.12 12.52 9.96
N LEU A 9 -13.99 13.03 9.46
CA LEU A 9 -12.69 12.36 9.59
C LEU A 9 -12.36 12.01 11.05
N ARG A 10 -12.60 12.91 11.99
CA ARG A 10 -12.39 12.67 13.42
C ARG A 10 -13.15 11.45 13.94
N GLU A 11 -14.34 11.22 13.43
CA GLU A 11 -15.19 10.08 13.84
C GLU A 11 -14.67 8.78 13.21
N ALA A 12 -14.25 8.83 11.94
CA ALA A 12 -13.60 7.69 11.27
C ALA A 12 -12.33 7.27 12.01
N ILE A 13 -11.49 8.22 12.39
CA ILE A 13 -10.25 7.96 13.14
C ILE A 13 -10.54 7.42 14.55
N ALA A 14 -11.53 7.95 15.24
CA ALA A 14 -11.91 7.43 16.56
C ALA A 14 -12.41 5.96 16.49
N ARG A 15 -13.14 5.60 15.43
CA ARG A 15 -13.54 4.20 15.20
C ARG A 15 -12.33 3.31 14.90
N LEU A 16 -11.40 3.76 14.07
CA LEU A 16 -10.15 3.04 13.79
C LEU A 16 -9.34 2.85 15.08
N GLU A 17 -9.21 3.89 15.89
CA GLU A 17 -8.52 3.83 17.19
C GLU A 17 -9.13 2.77 18.11
N ALA A 18 -10.46 2.71 18.20
CA ALA A 18 -11.14 1.70 18.99
C ALA A 18 -10.83 0.26 18.53
N TYR A 19 -10.71 0.05 17.19
CA TYR A 19 -10.28 -1.24 16.65
C TYR A 19 -8.82 -1.56 16.98
N LEU A 20 -7.91 -0.61 16.89
CA LEU A 20 -6.50 -0.83 17.22
C LEU A 20 -6.29 -1.16 18.71
N VAL A 21 -7.12 -0.59 19.58
CA VAL A 21 -7.14 -0.93 21.01
C VAL A 21 -7.70 -2.35 21.23
N ALA A 22 -8.81 -2.69 20.57
CA ALA A 22 -9.45 -4.00 20.71
C ALA A 22 -8.63 -5.14 20.09
N TYR A 23 -7.85 -4.85 19.03
CA TYR A 23 -7.05 -5.84 18.30
C TYR A 23 -5.56 -5.45 18.25
N PRO A 24 -4.79 -5.76 19.31
CA PRO A 24 -3.39 -5.34 19.42
C PRO A 24 -2.46 -5.83 18.31
N GLN A 25 -2.83 -6.85 17.55
CA GLN A 25 -2.04 -7.41 16.44
C GLN A 25 -2.47 -6.85 15.06
N ALA A 26 -3.54 -6.05 15.01
CA ALA A 26 -4.00 -5.50 13.75
C ALA A 26 -3.03 -4.44 13.21
N LEU A 27 -2.78 -4.47 11.91
CA LEU A 27 -2.14 -3.41 11.16
C LEU A 27 -3.17 -2.36 10.71
N VAL A 28 -2.71 -1.21 10.24
CA VAL A 28 -3.57 -0.20 9.59
C VAL A 28 -3.50 -0.40 8.08
N GLY A 29 -4.59 -0.78 7.48
CA GLY A 29 -4.64 -1.04 6.04
C GLY A 29 -6.02 -1.54 5.57
N GLU A 30 -6.25 -1.43 4.31
CA GLU A 30 -5.48 -0.77 3.26
C GLU A 30 -5.76 0.74 3.29
N VAL A 31 -4.71 1.57 3.27
CA VAL A 31 -4.81 3.04 3.31
C VAL A 31 -3.91 3.64 2.23
N GLY A 32 -4.26 4.80 1.66
CA GLY A 32 -3.38 5.36 0.65
C GLY A 32 -4.02 6.34 -0.31
N VAL A 33 -3.41 6.45 -1.51
CA VAL A 33 -3.82 7.38 -2.56
C VAL A 33 -4.01 6.67 -3.90
N ASP A 34 -5.13 6.94 -4.55
CA ASP A 34 -5.43 6.43 -5.89
C ASP A 34 -5.94 7.55 -6.79
N ARG A 35 -5.12 7.96 -7.76
CA ARG A 35 -5.49 8.98 -8.76
C ARG A 35 -6.27 8.43 -9.94
N SER A 36 -6.50 7.12 -9.98
CA SER A 36 -7.33 6.47 -11.00
C SER A 36 -8.72 6.09 -10.50
N PHE A 37 -8.92 6.05 -9.19
CA PHE A 37 -10.19 5.66 -8.57
C PHE A 37 -11.35 6.51 -9.06
N ARG A 38 -12.46 5.84 -9.37
CA ARG A 38 -13.73 6.45 -9.78
C ARG A 38 -14.84 5.94 -8.89
N ILE A 39 -15.66 6.84 -8.42
CA ILE A 39 -16.86 6.47 -7.65
C ILE A 39 -17.77 5.64 -8.56
N ARG A 40 -18.19 4.49 -8.06
CA ARG A 40 -19.16 3.62 -8.75
C ARG A 40 -20.55 3.91 -8.22
N GLU A 41 -21.47 4.24 -9.12
CA GLU A 41 -22.87 4.43 -8.79
C GLU A 41 -23.63 3.09 -8.95
N PRO A 42 -24.38 2.64 -7.92
CA PRO A 42 -25.16 1.42 -8.02
C PRO A 42 -26.11 1.46 -9.24
N GLY A 43 -26.08 0.41 -10.06
CA GLY A 43 -26.89 0.31 -11.27
C GLY A 43 -26.43 1.14 -12.48
N ARG A 44 -25.47 2.06 -12.32
CA ARG A 44 -24.97 2.93 -13.40
C ARG A 44 -23.50 2.75 -13.73
N GLY A 45 -22.74 2.01 -12.89
CA GLY A 45 -21.33 1.72 -13.13
C GLY A 45 -20.38 2.85 -12.70
N LEU A 46 -19.22 2.97 -13.37
CA LEU A 46 -18.21 3.96 -13.04
C LEU A 46 -18.65 5.38 -13.45
N THR A 47 -18.57 6.33 -12.52
CA THR A 47 -18.84 7.74 -12.76
C THR A 47 -17.57 8.50 -13.16
N ARG A 48 -17.72 9.77 -13.54
CA ARG A 48 -16.59 10.70 -13.72
C ARG A 48 -16.02 11.26 -12.40
N TRP A 49 -16.69 11.02 -11.29
CA TRP A 49 -16.33 11.57 -10.00
C TRP A 49 -15.13 10.84 -9.39
N GLN A 50 -14.18 11.64 -8.91
CA GLN A 50 -12.99 11.18 -8.19
C GLN A 50 -12.93 11.85 -6.83
N THR A 51 -12.33 11.19 -5.85
CA THR A 51 -11.99 11.81 -4.58
C THR A 51 -10.80 12.76 -4.79
N PRO A 52 -10.88 14.03 -4.38
CA PRO A 52 -9.76 14.97 -4.47
C PRO A 52 -8.51 14.42 -3.77
N LEU A 53 -7.34 14.66 -4.38
CA LEU A 53 -6.07 14.14 -3.86
C LEU A 53 -5.77 14.67 -2.45
N GLU A 54 -6.05 15.95 -2.20
CA GLU A 54 -5.85 16.58 -0.89
C GLU A 54 -6.68 15.90 0.20
N HIS A 55 -7.90 15.48 -0.14
CA HIS A 55 -8.74 14.73 0.78
C HIS A 55 -8.16 13.34 1.07
N GLN A 56 -7.69 12.62 0.04
CA GLN A 56 -7.04 11.31 0.22
C GLN A 56 -5.80 11.43 1.12
N ILE A 57 -4.95 12.45 0.89
CA ILE A 57 -3.76 12.72 1.70
C ILE A 57 -4.15 13.05 3.16
N ALA A 58 -5.17 13.88 3.37
CA ALA A 58 -5.60 14.21 4.74
C ALA A 58 -6.08 12.98 5.52
N VAL A 59 -6.78 12.06 4.85
CA VAL A 59 -7.22 10.80 5.44
C VAL A 59 -6.01 9.89 5.72
N LEU A 60 -5.10 9.72 4.76
CA LEU A 60 -3.88 8.94 4.90
C LEU A 60 -3.02 9.46 6.06
N ASP A 61 -2.81 10.78 6.14
CA ASP A 61 -2.04 11.40 7.23
C ASP A 61 -2.61 11.04 8.61
N ALA A 62 -3.93 11.18 8.78
CA ALA A 62 -4.58 10.89 10.04
C ALA A 62 -4.48 9.41 10.43
N GLN A 63 -4.61 8.50 9.46
CA GLN A 63 -4.51 7.06 9.68
C GLN A 63 -3.09 6.62 10.02
N VAL A 64 -2.08 7.16 9.31
CA VAL A 64 -0.67 6.81 9.57
C VAL A 64 -0.15 7.45 10.86
N GLN A 65 -0.57 8.67 11.21
CA GLN A 65 -0.27 9.24 12.52
C GLN A 65 -0.83 8.38 13.66
N LEU A 66 -2.02 7.82 13.47
CA LEU A 66 -2.60 6.88 14.43
C LEU A 66 -1.77 5.59 14.49
N ALA A 67 -1.37 5.04 13.34
CA ALA A 67 -0.48 3.88 13.27
C ALA A 67 0.84 4.11 14.02
N CYS A 68 1.48 5.28 13.85
CA CYS A 68 2.68 5.65 14.60
C CYS A 68 2.44 5.67 16.12
N ARG A 69 1.32 6.26 16.56
CA ARG A 69 0.95 6.33 17.99
C ARG A 69 0.78 4.94 18.61
N TYR A 70 0.20 4.00 17.88
CA TYR A 70 -0.07 2.65 18.35
C TYR A 70 0.98 1.62 17.93
N GLN A 71 2.09 2.07 17.31
CA GLN A 71 3.18 1.20 16.81
C GLN A 71 2.65 0.06 15.93
N ARG A 72 1.82 0.43 14.92
CA ARG A 72 1.23 -0.52 13.98
C ARG A 72 1.89 -0.39 12.61
N SER A 73 2.12 -1.54 11.97
CA SER A 73 2.50 -1.57 10.57
C SER A 73 1.36 -1.05 9.69
N VAL A 74 1.70 -0.57 8.51
CA VAL A 74 0.75 0.00 7.55
C VAL A 74 0.85 -0.74 6.22
N SER A 75 -0.30 -1.12 5.65
CA SER A 75 -0.41 -1.53 4.25
C SER A 75 -0.88 -0.34 3.42
N MET A 76 0.01 0.17 2.55
CA MET A 76 -0.20 1.42 1.83
C MET A 76 -0.45 1.21 0.34
N HIS A 77 -1.62 1.63 -0.09
CA HIS A 77 -2.04 1.68 -1.49
C HIS A 77 -1.51 2.92 -2.21
N SER A 78 -0.96 2.73 -3.43
CA SER A 78 -0.49 3.85 -4.26
C SER A 78 -0.68 3.56 -5.74
N VAL A 79 -1.71 4.17 -6.35
CA VAL A 79 -2.01 3.99 -7.77
C VAL A 79 -1.92 5.32 -8.52
N ARG A 80 -1.09 5.34 -9.60
CA ARG A 80 -0.80 6.52 -10.42
C ARG A 80 -0.35 7.74 -9.60
N ALA A 81 0.30 7.51 -8.48
CA ALA A 81 0.66 8.52 -7.49
C ALA A 81 2.15 8.50 -7.10
N ALA A 82 3.05 7.93 -7.90
CA ALA A 82 4.47 7.72 -7.56
C ALA A 82 5.14 8.96 -6.95
N GLY A 83 5.12 10.11 -7.63
CA GLY A 83 5.72 11.35 -7.12
C GLY A 83 5.04 11.86 -5.84
N VAL A 84 3.72 11.67 -5.72
CA VAL A 84 2.98 12.04 -4.50
C VAL A 84 3.40 11.14 -3.34
N THR A 85 3.54 9.84 -3.58
CA THR A 85 3.96 8.86 -2.56
C THR A 85 5.36 9.16 -2.06
N VAL A 86 6.33 9.39 -2.95
CA VAL A 86 7.71 9.74 -2.57
C VAL A 86 7.73 11.03 -1.74
N ALA A 87 7.10 12.10 -2.22
CA ALA A 87 7.03 13.37 -1.49
C ALA A 87 6.32 13.23 -0.13
N TRP A 88 5.30 12.38 -0.06
CA TRP A 88 4.58 12.08 1.16
C TRP A 88 5.47 11.34 2.18
N LEU A 89 6.22 10.32 1.76
CA LEU A 89 7.15 9.57 2.61
C LEU A 89 8.22 10.51 3.22
N GLU A 90 8.82 11.37 2.40
CA GLU A 90 9.81 12.36 2.88
C GLU A 90 9.21 13.32 3.90
N ARG A 91 8.00 13.83 3.62
CA ARG A 91 7.30 14.74 4.54
C ARG A 91 6.98 14.05 5.87
N MET A 92 6.45 12.82 5.84
CA MET A 92 6.10 12.07 7.05
C MET A 92 7.34 11.76 7.89
N LYS A 93 8.43 11.33 7.27
CA LYS A 93 9.72 11.10 7.93
C LYS A 93 10.23 12.36 8.64
N ALA A 94 10.07 13.53 8.03
CA ALA A 94 10.54 14.79 8.58
C ALA A 94 9.63 15.35 9.68
N SER A 95 8.34 15.04 9.68
CA SER A 95 7.35 15.75 10.52
C SER A 95 6.59 14.90 11.52
N VAL A 96 6.63 13.57 11.41
CA VAL A 96 5.83 12.69 12.27
C VAL A 96 6.74 11.83 13.14
N ALA A 97 6.65 12.04 14.45
CA ALA A 97 7.37 11.22 15.42
C ALA A 97 6.94 9.75 15.34
N GLY A 98 7.89 8.83 15.42
CA GLY A 98 7.64 7.38 15.34
C GLY A 98 7.41 6.84 13.92
N PHE A 99 7.42 7.69 12.87
CA PHE A 99 7.22 7.23 11.50
C PHE A 99 8.27 6.21 11.05
N GLY A 100 9.52 6.37 11.43
CA GLY A 100 10.60 5.42 11.13
C GLY A 100 10.60 4.15 11.99
N GLU A 101 9.74 4.09 13.00
CA GLU A 101 9.65 2.97 13.95
C GLU A 101 8.56 1.95 13.56
N ILE A 102 7.67 2.30 12.64
CA ILE A 102 6.65 1.41 12.10
C ILE A 102 7.02 0.94 10.71
N ASN A 103 6.69 -0.30 10.37
CA ASN A 103 6.88 -0.80 9.02
C ASN A 103 5.72 -0.36 8.11
N ILE A 104 6.06 0.05 6.89
CA ILE A 104 5.09 0.42 5.87
C ILE A 104 5.34 -0.44 4.63
N ASP A 105 4.36 -1.22 4.24
CA ASP A 105 4.35 -1.96 2.99
C ASP A 105 3.72 -1.11 1.88
N LEU A 106 4.45 -0.86 0.82
CA LEU A 106 3.89 -0.34 -0.43
C LEU A 106 3.22 -1.50 -1.16
N HIS A 107 1.95 -1.69 -0.87
CA HIS A 107 1.10 -2.79 -1.31
C HIS A 107 0.98 -2.87 -2.84
N SER A 108 1.15 -4.07 -3.41
CA SER A 108 1.10 -4.35 -4.86
C SER A 108 1.81 -3.27 -5.68
N CYS A 109 3.04 -2.98 -5.31
CA CYS A 109 3.79 -1.78 -5.70
C CYS A 109 3.96 -1.65 -7.22
N THR A 110 3.55 -0.50 -7.77
CA THR A 110 3.66 -0.19 -9.20
C THR A 110 4.72 0.87 -9.52
N LEU A 111 5.55 1.25 -8.55
CA LEU A 111 6.67 2.18 -8.74
C LEU A 111 7.69 1.64 -9.75
N SER A 112 8.45 2.54 -10.36
CA SER A 112 9.56 2.11 -11.21
C SER A 112 10.69 1.47 -10.40
N PRO A 113 11.53 0.60 -10.99
CA PRO A 113 12.69 0.02 -10.33
C PRO A 113 13.59 1.06 -9.66
N GLU A 114 13.83 2.20 -10.32
CA GLU A 114 14.64 3.30 -9.80
C GLU A 114 13.99 3.94 -8.58
N THR A 115 12.66 4.12 -8.61
CA THR A 115 11.91 4.71 -7.50
C THR A 115 11.88 3.76 -6.31
N ILE A 116 11.76 2.45 -6.53
CA ILE A 116 11.82 1.43 -5.47
C ILE A 116 13.16 1.52 -4.74
N ARG A 117 14.28 1.52 -5.48
CA ARG A 117 15.62 1.65 -4.89
C ARG A 117 15.75 2.94 -4.07
N LEU A 118 15.33 4.07 -4.65
CA LEU A 118 15.38 5.37 -3.99
C LEU A 118 14.60 5.36 -2.67
N VAL A 119 13.38 4.84 -2.68
CA VAL A 119 12.51 4.79 -1.51
C VAL A 119 13.11 3.88 -0.44
N GLN A 120 13.53 2.67 -0.77
CA GLN A 120 14.08 1.73 0.21
C GLN A 120 15.46 2.17 0.75
N GLN A 121 16.27 2.89 -0.03
CA GLN A 121 17.52 3.51 0.45
C GLN A 121 17.25 4.67 1.41
N GLY A 122 16.27 5.50 1.11
CA GLY A 122 15.89 6.65 1.94
C GLY A 122 15.11 6.30 3.20
N HIS A 123 14.44 5.15 3.22
CA HIS A 123 13.50 4.77 4.26
C HIS A 123 13.68 3.29 4.64
N PRO A 124 14.44 2.98 5.71
CA PRO A 124 14.72 1.59 6.10
C PRO A 124 13.49 0.81 6.59
N ASN A 125 12.42 1.51 6.93
CA ASN A 125 11.15 0.95 7.38
C ASN A 125 10.13 0.69 6.25
N ILE A 126 10.53 0.91 4.98
CA ILE A 126 9.64 0.66 3.83
C ILE A 126 9.91 -0.73 3.26
N PHE A 127 8.85 -1.51 3.24
CA PHE A 127 8.71 -2.78 2.55
C PHE A 127 7.99 -2.57 1.22
N VAL A 128 8.15 -3.49 0.31
CA VAL A 128 7.49 -3.48 -0.99
C VAL A 128 6.90 -4.85 -1.24
N SER A 129 5.60 -4.92 -1.49
CA SER A 129 4.96 -6.17 -1.89
C SER A 129 4.60 -6.18 -3.37
N PHE A 130 4.52 -7.38 -3.94
CA PHE A 130 4.04 -7.63 -5.28
C PHE A 130 2.98 -8.71 -5.28
N SER A 131 2.04 -8.57 -6.22
CA SER A 131 1.02 -9.56 -6.54
C SER A 131 1.00 -9.85 -8.03
N THR A 132 0.72 -11.10 -8.41
CA THR A 132 0.53 -11.45 -9.82
C THR A 132 -0.72 -10.77 -10.40
N ALA A 133 -1.75 -10.55 -9.58
CA ALA A 133 -2.99 -9.92 -9.98
C ALA A 133 -2.83 -8.48 -10.47
N VAL A 134 -1.89 -7.72 -9.89
CA VAL A 134 -1.61 -6.32 -10.27
C VAL A 134 -0.38 -6.21 -11.15
N ASN A 135 0.75 -6.76 -10.71
CA ASN A 135 2.04 -6.44 -11.32
C ASN A 135 2.26 -7.11 -12.68
N LEU A 136 1.64 -8.29 -12.96
CA LEU A 136 1.70 -8.89 -14.29
C LEU A 136 0.94 -8.10 -15.36
N ARG A 137 0.03 -7.19 -14.99
CA ARG A 137 -0.67 -6.32 -15.95
C ARG A 137 0.26 -5.42 -16.74
N ALA A 138 1.41 -5.06 -16.17
CA ALA A 138 2.44 -4.26 -16.83
C ALA A 138 3.47 -5.11 -17.59
N GLY A 139 3.34 -6.43 -17.56
CA GLY A 139 4.23 -7.40 -18.20
C GLY A 139 5.25 -8.02 -17.23
N ARG A 140 5.61 -9.28 -17.52
CA ARG A 140 6.54 -10.05 -16.68
C ARG A 140 7.92 -9.42 -16.58
N GLU A 141 8.44 -8.89 -17.69
CA GLU A 141 9.76 -8.24 -17.73
C GLU A 141 9.84 -7.10 -16.70
N ARG A 142 8.83 -6.22 -16.70
CA ARG A 142 8.76 -5.12 -15.73
C ARG A 142 8.67 -5.60 -14.28
N LEU A 143 7.89 -6.65 -14.02
CA LEU A 143 7.84 -7.25 -12.68
C LEU A 143 9.21 -7.79 -12.25
N CYS A 144 9.92 -8.49 -13.15
CA CYS A 144 11.28 -8.97 -12.87
C CYS A 144 12.27 -7.83 -12.56
N GLU A 145 12.18 -6.72 -13.30
CA GLU A 145 12.99 -5.53 -13.02
C GLU A 145 12.69 -4.90 -11.66
N GLN A 146 11.41 -4.83 -11.29
CA GLN A 146 10.95 -4.34 -9.99
C GLN A 146 11.46 -5.24 -8.86
N ILE A 147 11.33 -6.57 -8.99
CA ILE A 147 11.82 -7.54 -8.00
C ILE A 147 13.35 -7.38 -7.80
N ARG A 148 14.15 -7.32 -8.89
CA ARG A 148 15.61 -7.11 -8.80
C ARG A 148 16.00 -5.76 -8.19
N ALA A 149 15.10 -4.80 -8.20
CA ALA A 149 15.32 -3.48 -7.63
C ALA A 149 15.07 -3.42 -6.13
N CYS A 150 14.29 -4.35 -5.60
CA CYS A 150 13.97 -4.43 -4.19
C CYS A 150 15.14 -4.95 -3.36
N ASP A 151 15.22 -4.46 -2.14
CA ASP A 151 15.97 -5.09 -1.08
C ASP A 151 15.28 -6.43 -0.74
N PRO A 152 15.95 -7.58 -0.88
CA PRO A 152 15.33 -8.89 -0.66
C PRO A 152 14.85 -9.09 0.77
N GLU A 153 15.45 -8.44 1.77
CA GLU A 153 15.00 -8.50 3.17
C GLU A 153 13.72 -7.68 3.42
N ARG A 154 13.33 -6.84 2.47
CA ARG A 154 12.15 -5.97 2.54
C ARG A 154 11.22 -6.13 1.35
N LEU A 155 11.26 -7.30 0.72
CA LEU A 155 10.35 -7.72 -0.33
C LEU A 155 9.30 -8.66 0.26
N LEU A 156 8.03 -8.43 -0.06
CA LEU A 156 6.91 -9.25 0.38
C LEU A 156 6.14 -9.80 -0.84
N CYS A 157 5.51 -10.95 -0.65
CA CYS A 157 4.64 -11.58 -1.65
C CYS A 157 3.20 -11.60 -1.15
N GLU A 158 2.28 -11.27 -2.03
CA GLU A 158 0.87 -11.27 -1.74
C GLU A 158 0.03 -11.72 -2.94
N SER A 159 -1.28 -11.82 -2.77
CA SER A 159 -2.21 -12.21 -3.82
C SER A 159 -2.94 -11.03 -4.46
N ASP A 160 -3.23 -9.99 -3.70
CA ASP A 160 -4.20 -8.92 -4.01
C ASP A 160 -5.51 -9.48 -4.58
N TRP A 161 -6.02 -10.55 -3.93
CA TRP A 161 -7.19 -11.27 -4.41
C TRP A 161 -8.30 -11.29 -3.37
N HIS A 162 -9.51 -11.04 -3.81
CA HIS A 162 -10.68 -10.88 -2.95
C HIS A 162 -11.38 -12.19 -2.57
N ALA A 163 -11.04 -13.31 -3.23
CA ALA A 163 -11.67 -14.61 -2.99
C ALA A 163 -10.71 -15.51 -2.21
N TRP A 164 -11.17 -16.02 -1.07
CA TRP A 164 -10.37 -16.78 -0.11
C TRP A 164 -9.82 -18.11 -0.65
N ASP A 165 -10.54 -18.74 -1.57
CA ASP A 165 -10.21 -20.05 -2.16
C ASP A 165 -8.97 -20.02 -3.07
N GLU A 166 -8.62 -18.87 -3.61
CA GLU A 166 -7.45 -18.69 -4.47
C GLU A 166 -6.27 -17.97 -3.78
N LEU A 167 -6.41 -17.51 -2.54
CA LEU A 167 -5.37 -16.70 -1.86
C LEU A 167 -4.02 -17.42 -1.84
N ALA A 168 -4.01 -18.69 -1.40
CA ALA A 168 -2.77 -19.45 -1.25
C ALA A 168 -2.09 -19.71 -2.60
N SER A 169 -2.83 -20.10 -3.63
CA SER A 169 -2.27 -20.36 -4.96
C SER A 169 -1.69 -19.09 -5.58
N ARG A 170 -2.41 -17.97 -5.52
CA ARG A 170 -1.95 -16.68 -6.09
C ARG A 170 -0.75 -16.11 -5.36
N THR A 171 -0.71 -16.25 -4.03
CA THR A 171 0.48 -15.86 -3.26
C THR A 171 1.67 -16.74 -3.63
N ASN A 172 1.46 -18.06 -3.78
CA ASN A 172 2.51 -18.98 -4.21
C ASN A 172 3.03 -18.65 -5.63
N ASP A 173 2.14 -18.28 -6.55
CA ASP A 173 2.55 -17.85 -7.90
C ASP A 173 3.50 -16.64 -7.83
N MET A 174 3.26 -15.70 -6.91
CA MET A 174 4.16 -14.57 -6.71
C MET A 174 5.49 -14.99 -6.09
N VAL A 175 5.47 -15.90 -5.11
CA VAL A 175 6.70 -16.48 -4.52
C VAL A 175 7.54 -17.16 -5.61
N GLN A 176 6.93 -17.93 -6.51
CA GLN A 176 7.64 -18.55 -7.62
C GLN A 176 8.27 -17.51 -8.56
N CYS A 177 7.58 -16.40 -8.83
CA CYS A 177 8.16 -15.30 -9.61
C CYS A 177 9.41 -14.71 -8.94
N VAL A 178 9.39 -14.54 -7.61
CA VAL A 178 10.55 -14.02 -6.85
C VAL A 178 11.70 -15.01 -6.88
N VAL A 179 11.42 -16.30 -6.64
CA VAL A 179 12.43 -17.38 -6.68
C VAL A 179 13.09 -17.45 -8.05
N GLU A 180 12.31 -17.38 -9.14
CA GLU A 180 12.86 -17.41 -10.51
C GLU A 180 13.74 -16.17 -10.83
N VAL A 181 13.42 -15.00 -10.26
CA VAL A 181 14.16 -13.75 -10.52
C VAL A 181 15.47 -13.70 -9.74
N HIS A 182 15.45 -14.08 -8.47
CA HIS A 182 16.66 -14.11 -7.64
C HIS A 182 17.51 -15.34 -7.91
N GLY A 183 16.99 -16.31 -8.66
CA GLY A 183 17.70 -17.52 -8.99
C GLY A 183 17.99 -18.38 -7.77
N HIS A 184 19.07 -19.12 -7.82
CA HIS A 184 19.49 -20.04 -6.74
C HIS A 184 20.24 -19.32 -5.60
N ASP A 185 20.17 -17.99 -5.51
CA ASP A 185 20.88 -17.18 -4.51
C ASP A 185 20.10 -16.96 -3.20
N MET A 186 18.95 -17.61 -3.06
CA MET A 186 18.25 -17.67 -1.76
C MET A 186 18.85 -18.78 -0.92
N PRO A 187 19.29 -18.49 0.31
CA PRO A 187 19.89 -19.47 1.21
C PRO A 187 18.93 -20.59 1.60
#